data_7c3b1ba2dd74337e5ef514449f3cebf5
#
_entry.id   7c3b1ba2dd74337e5ef514449f3cebf5
#
_cell.length_a   1.000
_cell.length_b   1.000
_cell.length_c   1.000
_cell.angle_alpha   90.00
_cell.angle_beta   90.00
_cell.angle_gamma   90.00
#
_symmetry.space_group_name_H-M   'P 1'
#
loop_
_entity.id
_entity.type
_entity.pdbx_description
1 polymer ?
#
loop_
_entity_poly.entity_id
_entity_poly.type
_entity_poly.pdbx_seq_one_letter_code
_entity_poly.pdbx_strand_id
1 'polypeptide(L)'
;MLISFAWTTPQFLDGSKTATRRDWSDLTFKQWCKAWDEGRLTHDGWDKNPRCKGKKVGRFMLTARPYRERLGDFPESDLAAEGGLWPTVQDYINLQGGDQDKVLVVIRFRKLTEDSPIE
;
A
#
# COMPACT_ATOMS: atom_id res chain seq x y z
N MET A 1 9.87 -0.45 -8.30
CA MET A 1 8.48 -0.67 -8.75
C MET A 1 7.62 0.51 -8.33
N LEU A 2 6.36 0.53 -8.64
CA LEU A 2 5.49 1.64 -8.28
C LEU A 2 4.15 1.17 -7.73
N ILE A 3 3.52 2.03 -6.91
CA ILE A 3 2.14 1.87 -6.45
C ILE A 3 1.39 3.16 -6.77
N SER A 4 0.18 3.03 -7.33
CA SER A 4 -0.73 4.14 -7.54
C SER A 4 -1.67 4.25 -6.33
N PHE A 5 -1.73 5.42 -5.70
CA PHE A 5 -2.52 5.64 -4.49
C PHE A 5 -3.92 6.21 -4.77
N ALA A 6 -4.15 6.67 -6.01
CA ALA A 6 -5.46 7.19 -6.44
C ALA A 6 -6.03 8.19 -5.41
N TRP A 7 -7.23 7.94 -4.88
CA TRP A 7 -7.89 8.85 -3.93
C TRP A 7 -7.28 8.88 -2.54
N THR A 8 -6.35 7.96 -2.19
CA THR A 8 -5.56 8.07 -0.95
C THR A 8 -4.24 8.82 -1.15
N THR A 9 -4.05 9.46 -2.32
CA THR A 9 -2.85 10.26 -2.60
C THR A 9 -2.61 11.35 -1.55
N PRO A 10 -3.62 12.13 -1.08
CA PRO A 10 -3.38 13.12 -0.04
C PRO A 10 -2.79 12.51 1.25
N GLN A 11 -3.27 11.34 1.68
CA GLN A 11 -2.78 10.66 2.87
C GLN A 11 -1.38 10.08 2.66
N PHE A 12 -1.06 9.66 1.43
CA PHE A 12 0.31 9.30 1.09
C PHE A 12 1.22 10.54 1.20
N LEU A 13 0.81 11.67 0.64
CA LEU A 13 1.62 12.89 0.61
C LEU A 13 1.88 13.46 2.01
N ASP A 14 0.90 13.40 2.92
CA ASP A 14 1.08 13.91 4.28
C ASP A 14 1.76 12.91 5.22
N GLY A 15 2.03 11.68 4.75
CA GLY A 15 2.71 10.65 5.51
C GLY A 15 1.82 9.85 6.46
N SER A 16 0.52 10.13 6.52
CA SER A 16 -0.38 9.40 7.41
C SER A 16 -0.69 7.98 6.92
N LYS A 17 -0.67 7.75 5.60
CA LYS A 17 -0.86 6.42 5.05
C LYS A 17 0.43 5.63 5.10
N THR A 18 0.42 4.50 5.81
CA THR A 18 1.60 3.64 6.01
C THR A 18 1.35 2.19 5.65
N ALA A 19 0.18 1.87 5.15
CA ALA A 19 -0.15 0.54 4.64
C ALA A 19 -1.08 0.66 3.46
N THR A 20 -1.00 -0.30 2.55
CA THR A 20 -1.94 -0.42 1.44
C THR A 20 -2.17 -1.90 1.15
N ARG A 21 -3.40 -2.23 0.78
CA ARG A 21 -3.78 -3.60 0.43
C ARG A 21 -4.14 -3.65 -1.04
N ARG A 22 -3.66 -4.70 -1.71
CA ARG A 22 -3.78 -4.86 -3.16
C ARG A 22 -4.23 -6.27 -3.50
N ASP A 23 -5.13 -6.37 -4.47
CA ASP A 23 -5.57 -7.64 -5.03
C ASP A 23 -4.63 -8.02 -6.18
N TRP A 24 -3.40 -8.38 -5.81
CA TRP A 24 -2.36 -8.70 -6.78
C TRP A 24 -2.30 -10.18 -7.09
N SER A 25 -1.88 -10.50 -8.31
CA SER A 25 -1.56 -11.87 -8.71
C SER A 25 -0.39 -12.43 -7.90
N ASP A 26 -0.26 -13.76 -7.91
CA ASP A 26 0.88 -14.42 -7.27
C ASP A 26 2.20 -13.95 -7.86
N LEU A 27 2.26 -13.71 -9.15
CA LEU A 27 3.49 -13.22 -9.80
C LEU A 27 3.88 -11.85 -9.26
N THR A 28 2.96 -10.92 -9.20
CA THR A 28 3.22 -9.57 -8.67
C THR A 28 3.62 -9.63 -7.20
N PHE A 29 2.93 -10.43 -6.40
CA PHE A 29 3.29 -10.63 -5.00
C PHE A 29 4.73 -11.13 -4.84
N LYS A 30 5.10 -12.15 -5.63
CA LYS A 30 6.47 -12.72 -5.59
C LYS A 30 7.51 -11.70 -6.00
N GLN A 31 7.22 -10.84 -6.98
CA GLN A 31 8.13 -9.77 -7.40
C GLN A 31 8.42 -8.78 -6.26
N TRP A 32 7.39 -8.40 -5.51
CA TRP A 32 7.55 -7.50 -4.36
C TRP A 32 8.30 -8.16 -3.20
N CYS A 33 8.03 -9.43 -2.92
CA CYS A 33 8.78 -10.19 -1.92
C CYS A 33 10.26 -10.33 -2.32
N LYS A 34 10.52 -10.60 -3.59
CA LYS A 34 11.89 -10.69 -4.11
C LYS A 34 12.63 -9.36 -3.94
N ALA A 35 11.96 -8.24 -4.22
CA ALA A 35 12.56 -6.92 -4.03
C ALA A 35 12.98 -6.73 -2.57
N TRP A 36 12.11 -7.07 -1.62
CA TRP A 36 12.45 -7.02 -0.19
C TRP A 36 13.65 -7.90 0.13
N ASP A 37 13.62 -9.15 -0.32
CA ASP A 37 14.68 -10.13 -0.04
C ASP A 37 16.04 -9.70 -0.60
N GLU A 38 16.03 -8.92 -1.69
CA GLU A 38 17.24 -8.39 -2.32
C GLU A 38 17.66 -7.00 -1.77
N GLY A 39 16.95 -6.50 -0.77
CA GLY A 39 17.25 -5.19 -0.18
C GLY A 39 16.78 -4.00 -1.00
N ARG A 40 15.94 -4.20 -2.01
CA ARG A 40 15.33 -3.12 -2.79
C ARG A 40 14.08 -2.63 -2.07
N LEU A 41 14.25 -1.67 -1.17
CA LEU A 41 13.20 -1.23 -0.25
C LEU A 41 12.47 0.02 -0.72
N THR A 42 13.09 0.82 -1.59
CA THR A 42 12.54 2.11 -2.05
C THR A 42 11.82 1.94 -3.37
N HIS A 43 10.61 2.48 -3.45
CA HIS A 43 9.75 2.39 -4.62
C HIS A 43 9.03 3.72 -4.86
N ASP A 44 8.37 3.85 -6.01
CA ASP A 44 7.72 5.08 -6.44
C ASP A 44 6.23 5.09 -6.10
N GLY A 45 5.76 6.20 -5.55
CA GLY A 45 4.34 6.48 -5.36
C GLY A 45 3.82 7.35 -6.50
N TRP A 46 2.68 6.96 -7.07
CA TRP A 46 2.02 7.66 -8.17
C TRP A 46 0.58 8.01 -7.78
N ASP A 47 0.05 9.07 -8.37
CA ASP A 47 -1.35 9.48 -8.13
C ASP A 47 -2.34 8.62 -8.93
N LYS A 48 -1.96 8.18 -10.11
CA LYS A 48 -2.74 7.30 -11.00
C LYS A 48 -1.80 6.34 -11.69
N ASN A 49 -2.37 5.29 -12.28
CA ASN A 49 -1.61 4.41 -13.15
C ASN A 49 -0.97 5.23 -14.29
N PRO A 50 0.30 4.97 -14.67
CA PRO A 50 0.94 5.66 -15.80
C PRO A 50 0.13 5.61 -17.09
N ARG A 51 -0.60 4.51 -17.34
CA ARG A 51 -1.48 4.38 -18.52
C ARG A 51 -2.68 5.33 -18.49
N CYS A 52 -3.05 5.84 -17.29
CA CYS A 52 -4.13 6.78 -17.10
C CYS A 52 -3.61 8.22 -16.94
N LYS A 53 -2.43 8.52 -17.48
CA LYS A 53 -1.74 9.82 -17.39
C LYS A 53 -1.39 10.16 -15.94
N GLY A 54 -1.10 9.17 -15.13
CA GLY A 54 -0.61 9.38 -13.77
C GLY A 54 0.79 9.99 -13.77
N LYS A 55 1.16 10.56 -12.63
CA LYS A 55 2.49 11.12 -12.42
C LYS A 55 3.05 10.63 -11.09
N LYS A 56 4.37 10.57 -11.01
CA LYS A 56 5.06 10.28 -9.75
C LYS A 56 4.84 11.42 -8.79
N VAL A 57 4.41 11.12 -7.57
CA VAL A 57 4.17 12.11 -6.52
C VAL A 57 5.11 11.96 -5.33
N GLY A 58 5.93 10.93 -5.30
CA GLY A 58 6.90 10.72 -4.24
C GLY A 58 7.50 9.34 -4.27
N ARG A 59 8.27 9.03 -3.22
CA ARG A 59 8.87 7.72 -3.01
C ARG A 59 8.53 7.22 -1.62
N PHE A 60 8.55 5.92 -1.45
CA PHE A 60 8.32 5.28 -0.15
C PHE A 60 9.30 4.13 0.05
N MET A 61 9.48 3.76 1.31
CA MET A 61 10.34 2.65 1.71
C MET A 61 9.50 1.60 2.42
N LEU A 62 9.67 0.34 2.02
CA LEU A 62 9.02 -0.77 2.71
C LEU A 62 9.57 -0.89 4.13
N THR A 63 8.67 -1.13 5.08
CA THR A 63 9.01 -1.32 6.50
C THR A 63 8.83 -2.77 6.95
N ALA A 64 8.27 -3.62 6.09
CA ALA A 64 8.10 -5.04 6.34
C ALA A 64 8.06 -5.80 5.01
N ARG A 65 8.38 -7.08 5.06
CA ARG A 65 8.22 -7.95 3.90
C ARG A 65 6.73 -8.03 3.54
N PRO A 66 6.34 -7.87 2.26
CA PRO A 66 4.95 -8.02 1.85
C PRO A 66 4.39 -9.39 2.26
N TYR A 67 3.12 -9.43 2.62
CA TYR A 67 2.47 -10.66 3.05
C TYR A 67 1.00 -10.68 2.62
N ARG A 68 0.40 -11.85 2.64
CA ARG A 68 -1.02 -12.04 2.36
C ARG A 68 -1.81 -12.01 3.65
N GLU A 69 -3.00 -11.43 3.57
CA GLU A 69 -3.92 -11.35 4.71
C GLU A 69 -5.34 -11.56 4.21
N ARG A 70 -6.10 -12.38 4.92
CA ARG A 70 -7.53 -12.52 4.69
C ARG A 70 -8.21 -11.21 5.10
N LEU A 71 -9.12 -10.70 4.27
CA LEU A 71 -9.77 -9.42 4.51
C LEU A 71 -10.51 -9.38 5.86
N GLY A 72 -11.14 -10.49 6.26
CA GLY A 72 -11.80 -10.61 7.57
C GLY A 72 -10.86 -10.49 8.76
N ASP A 73 -9.55 -10.65 8.57
CA ASP A 73 -8.53 -10.51 9.61
C ASP A 73 -7.94 -9.10 9.68
N PHE A 74 -8.49 -8.14 8.94
CA PHE A 74 -8.03 -6.75 8.93
C PHE A 74 -8.05 -6.19 10.34
N PRO A 75 -6.92 -5.75 10.91
CA PRO A 75 -6.90 -5.20 12.25
C PRO A 75 -7.46 -3.77 12.28
N GLU A 76 -8.25 -3.46 13.29
CA GLU A 76 -8.86 -2.13 13.43
C GLU A 76 -7.81 -1.01 13.44
N SER A 77 -6.63 -1.27 14.04
CA SER A 77 -5.53 -0.31 14.06
C SER A 77 -5.04 0.08 12.66
N ASP A 78 -5.31 -0.74 11.64
CA ASP A 78 -4.89 -0.46 10.27
C ASP A 78 -5.83 0.50 9.54
N LEU A 79 -6.98 0.86 10.10
CA LEU A 79 -7.85 1.87 9.49
C LEU A 79 -7.11 3.19 9.27
N ALA A 80 -6.36 3.65 10.27
CA ALA A 80 -5.54 4.86 10.16
C ALA A 80 -4.39 4.66 9.17
N ALA A 81 -3.72 3.50 9.22
CA ALA A 81 -2.58 3.19 8.34
C ALA A 81 -2.98 3.17 6.87
N GLU A 82 -4.20 2.74 6.56
CA GLU A 82 -4.73 2.73 5.18
C GLU A 82 -5.13 4.12 4.69
N GLY A 83 -5.17 5.12 5.55
CA GLY A 83 -5.48 6.50 5.20
C GLY A 83 -6.57 7.16 6.04
N GLY A 84 -7.24 6.42 6.93
CA GLY A 84 -8.23 6.98 7.84
C GLY A 84 -9.56 7.38 7.18
N LEU A 85 -9.87 6.87 5.99
CA LEU A 85 -11.07 7.25 5.25
C LEU A 85 -12.29 6.41 5.61
N TRP A 86 -12.12 5.32 6.36
CA TRP A 86 -13.18 4.39 6.69
C TRP A 86 -13.42 4.39 8.20
N PRO A 87 -14.67 4.67 8.65
CA PRO A 87 -14.96 4.74 10.08
C PRO A 87 -14.83 3.38 10.79
N THR A 88 -15.10 2.27 10.09
CA THR A 88 -15.05 0.93 10.67
C THR A 88 -14.37 -0.06 9.74
N VAL A 89 -13.93 -1.19 10.30
CA VAL A 89 -13.38 -2.30 9.51
C VAL A 89 -14.40 -2.81 8.50
N GLN A 90 -15.68 -2.87 8.87
CA GLN A 90 -16.74 -3.33 7.96
C GLN A 90 -16.87 -2.40 6.75
N ASP A 91 -16.70 -1.09 6.93
CA ASP A 91 -16.72 -0.14 5.82
C ASP A 91 -15.58 -0.44 4.84
N TYR A 92 -14.38 -0.75 5.37
CA TYR A 92 -13.24 -1.12 4.53
C TYR A 92 -13.50 -2.44 3.79
N ILE A 93 -14.05 -3.45 4.47
CA ILE A 93 -14.40 -4.73 3.87
C ILE A 93 -15.40 -4.53 2.74
N ASN A 94 -16.42 -3.69 2.96
CA ASN A 94 -17.42 -3.39 1.95
C ASN A 94 -16.82 -2.71 0.72
N LEU A 95 -15.87 -1.80 0.91
CA LEU A 95 -15.14 -1.16 -0.18
C LEU A 95 -14.43 -2.20 -1.06
N GLN A 96 -13.90 -3.25 -0.45
CA GLN A 96 -13.17 -4.32 -1.14
C GLN A 96 -14.09 -5.41 -1.71
N GLY A 97 -15.40 -5.19 -1.73
CA GLY A 97 -16.38 -6.11 -2.31
C GLY A 97 -17.19 -6.92 -1.31
N GLY A 98 -16.92 -6.80 -0.02
CA GLY A 98 -17.71 -7.42 1.05
C GLY A 98 -17.39 -8.88 1.37
N ASP A 99 -16.44 -9.50 0.68
CA ASP A 99 -16.06 -10.90 0.91
C ASP A 99 -14.92 -10.97 1.94
N GLN A 100 -15.26 -11.41 3.16
CA GLN A 100 -14.29 -11.54 4.25
C GLN A 100 -13.22 -12.59 3.99
N ASP A 101 -13.46 -13.53 3.10
CA ASP A 101 -12.50 -14.58 2.77
C ASP A 101 -11.52 -14.19 1.66
N LYS A 102 -11.72 -13.03 1.05
CA LYS A 102 -10.81 -12.51 0.04
C LYS A 102 -9.42 -12.27 0.65
N VAL A 103 -8.38 -12.74 -0.03
CA VAL A 103 -7.00 -12.58 0.41
C VAL A 103 -6.35 -11.45 -0.39
N LEU A 104 -5.82 -10.47 0.32
CA LEU A 104 -5.13 -9.32 -0.27
C LEU A 104 -3.66 -9.33 0.14
N VAL A 105 -2.83 -8.67 -0.66
CA VAL A 105 -1.42 -8.43 -0.33
C VAL A 105 -1.32 -7.15 0.48
N VAL A 106 -0.62 -7.21 1.62
CA VAL A 106 -0.38 -6.06 2.48
C VAL A 106 1.02 -5.55 2.26
N ILE A 107 1.13 -4.26 1.95
CA ILE A 107 2.38 -3.53 1.82
C ILE A 107 2.45 -2.51 2.94
N ARG A 108 3.46 -2.64 3.81
CA ARG A 108 3.72 -1.66 4.87
C ARG A 108 4.91 -0.80 4.46
N PHE A 109 4.77 0.50 4.63
CA PHE A 109 5.76 1.44 4.15
C PHE A 109 5.75 2.73 4.97
N ARG A 110 6.74 3.57 4.73
CA ARG A 110 6.72 4.98 5.12
C ARG A 110 7.08 5.83 3.91
N LYS A 111 6.44 6.96 3.77
CA LYS A 111 6.79 7.92 2.74
C LYS A 111 8.16 8.52 3.04
N LEU A 112 8.99 8.63 2.01
CA LEU A 112 10.28 9.31 2.11
C LEU A 112 10.07 10.81 1.85
N THR A 113 10.79 11.63 2.62
CA THR A 113 10.89 13.06 2.37
C THR A 113 12.14 13.33 1.53
N GLU A 114 12.28 14.54 1.01
CA GLU A 114 13.47 14.93 0.27
C GLU A 114 14.75 14.80 1.09
N ASP A 115 14.62 14.95 2.41
CA ASP A 115 15.74 14.85 3.35
C ASP A 115 15.99 13.44 3.86
N SER A 116 15.17 12.46 3.47
CA SER A 116 15.31 11.08 3.92
C SER A 116 16.55 10.45 3.29
N PRO A 117 17.36 9.71 4.08
CA PRO A 117 18.50 9.01 3.51
C PRO A 117 18.03 7.94 2.52
N ILE A 118 18.83 7.71 1.49
CA ILE A 118 18.65 6.59 0.56
C ILE A 118 19.38 5.40 1.16
N GLU A 119 18.67 4.31 1.39
CA GLU A 119 19.25 3.06 1.89
C GLU A 119 20.00 2.27 0.83
#